data_73aaacdb10d22e9fc0119c63191e8779
#
_entry.id   73aaacdb10d22e9fc0119c63191e8779
#
_cell.length_a   1.000
_cell.length_b   1.000
_cell.length_c   1.000
_cell.angle_alpha   90.00
_cell.angle_beta   90.00
_cell.angle_gamma   90.00
#
_symmetry.space_group_name_H-M   'P 1'
#
loop_
_entity.id
_entity.type
_entity.pdbx_description
1 polymer ?
#
loop_
_entity_poly.entity_id
_entity_poly.type
_entity_poly.pdbx_seq_one_letter_code
_entity_poly.pdbx_strand_id
1 'polypeptide(L)'
;GTGTELLNSLRLMFSRLASHRCPNGHYVPPSLLVAAGKELVCPECGAHFYAPSAEELAFNSQGACPKCSGTGIVRTVDLDTLVPDDSLTIDGGAVAPWNSLMWSLMTDICRQMGVRTDVPFRDLTKNEKNIVFHGPAEKKHIFYHNKNSNQAGELDFTYFNAVEKFLKEETCPECHGTRLSAAARAPRLRGISLDEACAMTLSDLVDWVCSVPESLPEEMRPMAESICEAFESTAKRLIDVGLGYLTLDRSSSTLSTGERQRMQLARAVRNRTTGVLYVLDEPSIGLHPSNIVGLTGVMHDLVADGNSVILVDHDTQILKEADWIVEMGPEAGAK
;
A
#
# COMPACT_ATOMS: atom_id res chain seq x y z
N GLY A 1 7.29 1.70 1.04
CA GLY A 1 7.85 1.09 2.25
C GLY A 1 8.82 -0.06 1.97
N THR A 2 8.40 -1.12 1.28
CA THR A 2 9.24 -2.31 1.03
C THR A 2 10.42 -2.04 0.08
N GLY A 3 10.34 -1.02 -0.75
CA GLY A 3 11.40 -0.68 -1.71
C GLY A 3 12.68 -0.10 -1.10
N THR A 4 12.66 0.38 0.14
CA THR A 4 13.80 1.09 0.75
C THR A 4 14.43 0.34 1.92
N GLU A 5 13.90 -0.82 2.32
CA GLU A 5 14.24 -1.56 3.55
C GLU A 5 14.05 -0.77 4.87
N LEU A 6 13.75 0.53 4.81
CA LEU A 6 13.49 1.35 5.99
C LEU A 6 12.35 0.78 6.84
N LEU A 7 11.30 0.27 6.19
CA LEU A 7 10.19 -0.35 6.92
C LEU A 7 10.63 -1.61 7.67
N ASN A 8 11.60 -2.35 7.12
CA ASN A 8 12.15 -3.53 7.81
C ASN A 8 12.93 -3.12 9.06
N SER A 9 13.76 -2.09 8.94
CA SER A 9 14.50 -1.54 10.09
C SER A 9 13.55 -0.98 11.14
N LEU A 10 12.51 -0.25 10.72
CA LEU A 10 11.50 0.29 11.63
C LEU A 10 10.73 -0.84 12.36
N ARG A 11 10.31 -1.89 11.65
CA ARG A 11 9.70 -3.07 12.27
C ARG A 11 10.62 -3.77 13.26
N LEU A 12 11.92 -3.84 12.94
CA LEU A 12 12.90 -4.39 13.88
C LEU A 12 13.00 -3.55 15.14
N MET A 13 12.98 -2.20 15.04
CA MET A 13 12.93 -1.31 16.20
C MET A 13 11.70 -1.60 17.06
N PHE A 14 10.51 -1.64 16.46
CA PHE A 14 9.29 -1.91 17.20
C PHE A 14 9.26 -3.32 17.81
N SER A 15 9.82 -4.31 17.13
CA SER A 15 9.95 -5.67 17.66
C SER A 15 10.89 -5.72 18.86
N ARG A 16 12.04 -5.03 18.83
CA ARG A 16 13.13 -5.21 19.81
C ARG A 16 13.16 -4.18 20.92
N LEU A 17 12.71 -2.96 20.65
CA LEU A 17 12.89 -1.79 21.51
C LEU A 17 11.57 -1.26 22.11
N ALA A 18 10.42 -1.72 21.63
CA ALA A 18 9.13 -1.22 22.09
C ALA A 18 8.69 -1.81 23.41
N SER A 19 7.75 -1.13 24.06
CA SER A 19 6.90 -1.72 25.11
C SER A 19 5.88 -2.63 24.43
N HIS A 20 5.74 -3.85 24.92
CA HIS A 20 4.85 -4.86 24.35
C HIS A 20 3.62 -5.08 25.22
N ARG A 21 2.49 -5.30 24.57
CA ARG A 21 1.22 -5.53 25.26
C ARG A 21 1.05 -7.00 25.59
N CYS A 22 0.82 -7.31 26.86
CA CYS A 22 0.52 -8.67 27.32
C CYS A 22 -0.89 -9.11 26.88
N PRO A 23 -1.22 -10.41 26.89
CA PRO A 23 -2.55 -10.92 26.54
C PRO A 23 -3.71 -10.29 27.31
N ASN A 24 -3.45 -9.84 28.55
CA ASN A 24 -4.44 -9.17 29.41
C ASN A 24 -4.51 -7.65 29.22
N GLY A 25 -3.73 -7.11 28.27
CA GLY A 25 -3.82 -5.70 27.88
C GLY A 25 -2.85 -4.74 28.55
N HIS A 26 -2.02 -5.16 29.49
CA HIS A 26 -1.01 -4.33 30.14
C HIS A 26 0.23 -4.18 29.28
N TYR A 27 0.93 -3.05 29.39
CA TYR A 27 2.19 -2.82 28.70
C TYR A 27 3.38 -3.23 29.55
N VAL A 28 4.23 -4.07 28.99
CA VAL A 28 5.51 -4.48 29.59
C VAL A 28 6.61 -3.59 29.02
N PRO A 29 7.45 -2.96 29.87
CA PRO A 29 8.53 -2.09 29.43
C PRO A 29 9.52 -2.80 28.48
N PRO A 30 10.30 -2.03 27.70
CA PRO A 30 11.38 -2.58 26.87
C PRO A 30 12.36 -3.43 27.67
N SER A 31 12.82 -4.55 27.11
CA SER A 31 13.71 -5.49 27.78
C SER A 31 14.63 -6.20 26.80
N LEU A 32 15.89 -6.44 27.19
CA LEU A 32 16.86 -7.25 26.44
C LEU A 32 16.40 -8.71 26.26
N LEU A 33 15.47 -9.20 27.08
CA LEU A 33 14.91 -10.55 26.92
C LEU A 33 14.29 -10.75 25.54
N VAL A 34 13.68 -9.69 24.97
CA VAL A 34 13.11 -9.72 23.62
C VAL A 34 14.17 -9.99 22.56
N ALA A 35 15.33 -9.33 22.65
CA ALA A 35 16.44 -9.53 21.74
C ALA A 35 17.03 -10.96 21.84
N ALA A 36 17.00 -11.52 23.04
CA ALA A 36 17.44 -12.90 23.32
C ALA A 36 16.38 -13.96 22.94
N GLY A 37 15.22 -13.56 22.39
CA GLY A 37 14.13 -14.47 22.06
C GLY A 37 13.49 -15.16 23.27
N LYS A 38 13.60 -14.55 24.44
CA LYS A 38 13.06 -15.09 25.69
C LYS A 38 11.64 -14.57 25.95
N GLU A 39 10.93 -15.35 26.75
CA GLU A 39 9.60 -15.04 27.23
C GLU A 39 9.60 -13.80 28.15
N LEU A 40 8.59 -12.97 28.00
CA LEU A 40 8.30 -11.85 28.89
C LEU A 40 7.27 -12.25 29.93
N VAL A 41 7.40 -11.72 31.15
CA VAL A 41 6.42 -11.87 32.21
C VAL A 41 5.84 -10.50 32.53
N CYS A 42 4.53 -10.37 32.46
CA CYS A 42 3.86 -9.12 32.80
C CYS A 42 3.96 -8.83 34.28
N PRO A 43 4.52 -7.70 34.71
CA PRO A 43 4.67 -7.38 36.14
C PRO A 43 3.34 -7.11 36.82
N GLU A 44 2.28 -6.77 36.10
CA GLU A 44 0.96 -6.46 36.63
C GLU A 44 0.07 -7.70 36.84
N CYS A 45 0.15 -8.67 35.94
CA CYS A 45 -0.78 -9.81 35.95
C CYS A 45 -0.10 -11.18 35.91
N GLY A 46 1.24 -11.24 35.83
CA GLY A 46 1.99 -12.49 35.75
C GLY A 46 1.84 -13.28 34.43
N ALA A 47 1.17 -12.74 33.47
CA ALA A 47 1.00 -13.42 32.18
C ALA A 47 2.34 -13.58 31.45
N HIS A 48 2.58 -14.77 30.92
CA HIS A 48 3.74 -15.12 30.12
C HIS A 48 3.41 -14.97 28.63
N PHE A 49 4.30 -14.33 27.86
CA PHE A 49 4.11 -14.12 26.43
C PHE A 49 5.43 -13.81 25.72
N TYR A 50 5.43 -13.92 24.41
CA TYR A 50 6.56 -13.49 23.57
C TYR A 50 6.24 -12.16 22.89
N ALA A 51 7.25 -11.31 22.76
CA ALA A 51 7.14 -10.10 21.93
C ALA A 51 6.99 -10.49 20.47
N PRO A 52 6.22 -9.72 19.66
CA PRO A 52 6.08 -9.99 18.25
C PRO A 52 7.41 -9.84 17.51
N SER A 53 7.69 -10.76 16.61
CA SER A 53 8.82 -10.68 15.68
C SER A 53 8.59 -9.54 14.66
N ALA A 54 9.63 -9.14 13.95
CA ALA A 54 9.50 -8.15 12.86
C ALA A 54 8.58 -8.62 11.73
N GLU A 55 8.40 -9.94 11.55
CA GLU A 55 7.49 -10.53 10.57
C GLU A 55 6.02 -10.41 11.01
N GLU A 56 5.75 -10.58 12.29
CA GLU A 56 4.42 -10.36 12.88
C GLU A 56 4.00 -8.88 12.90
N LEU A 57 4.92 -7.96 12.57
CA LEU A 57 4.66 -6.54 12.37
C LEU A 57 4.57 -6.16 10.88
N ALA A 58 4.59 -7.12 9.96
CA ALA A 58 4.56 -6.88 8.53
C ALA A 58 3.14 -6.94 7.97
N PHE A 59 2.69 -5.86 7.33
CA PHE A 59 1.35 -5.79 6.72
C PHE A 59 1.15 -6.74 5.53
N ASN A 60 2.22 -7.25 4.94
CA ASN A 60 2.20 -8.22 3.84
C ASN A 60 2.51 -9.65 4.29
N SER A 61 2.45 -9.91 5.58
CA SER A 61 2.70 -11.19 6.20
C SER A 61 1.81 -11.37 7.44
N GLN A 62 2.34 -11.86 8.53
CA GLN A 62 1.59 -12.21 9.76
C GLN A 62 0.97 -11.00 10.47
N GLY A 63 1.53 -9.79 10.26
CA GLY A 63 0.98 -8.54 10.80
C GLY A 63 -0.16 -7.94 9.97
N ALA A 64 -0.59 -8.58 8.90
CA ALA A 64 -1.66 -8.09 8.03
C ALA A 64 -3.00 -7.96 8.76
N CYS A 65 -3.73 -6.90 8.47
CA CYS A 65 -5.11 -6.77 8.92
C CYS A 65 -5.95 -7.93 8.36
N PRO A 66 -6.65 -8.71 9.19
CA PRO A 66 -7.41 -9.87 8.72
C PRO A 66 -8.58 -9.49 7.81
N LYS A 67 -9.16 -8.30 7.99
CA LYS A 67 -10.30 -7.82 7.21
C LYS A 67 -9.94 -7.51 5.75
N CYS A 68 -8.81 -6.86 5.53
CA CYS A 68 -8.37 -6.44 4.20
C CYS A 68 -7.12 -7.18 3.70
N SER A 69 -6.64 -8.18 4.42
CA SER A 69 -5.43 -8.95 4.08
C SER A 69 -4.22 -8.05 3.78
N GLY A 70 -4.08 -6.96 4.53
CA GLY A 70 -2.95 -6.03 4.41
C GLY A 70 -3.04 -5.04 3.24
N THR A 71 -4.17 -4.94 2.54
CA THR A 71 -4.34 -3.96 1.45
C THR A 71 -4.65 -2.56 1.94
N GLY A 72 -5.27 -2.43 3.13
CA GLY A 72 -5.76 -1.17 3.69
C GLY A 72 -7.12 -0.73 3.16
N ILE A 73 -7.62 -1.41 2.13
CA ILE A 73 -8.91 -1.14 1.49
C ILE A 73 -9.78 -2.39 1.48
N VAL A 74 -11.07 -2.20 1.42
CA VAL A 74 -12.06 -3.24 1.15
C VAL A 74 -12.84 -2.86 -0.10
N ARG A 75 -13.29 -3.85 -0.84
CA ARG A 75 -14.15 -3.64 -1.99
C ARG A 75 -15.58 -3.89 -1.58
N THR A 76 -16.41 -2.89 -1.74
CA THR A 76 -17.85 -2.95 -1.49
C THR A 76 -18.61 -2.68 -2.78
N VAL A 77 -19.83 -3.19 -2.85
CA VAL A 77 -20.68 -2.94 -4.02
C VAL A 77 -21.07 -1.47 -4.05
N ASP A 78 -20.84 -0.81 -5.16
CA ASP A 78 -21.29 0.56 -5.38
C ASP A 78 -22.78 0.53 -5.76
N LEU A 79 -23.63 0.61 -4.74
CA LEU A 79 -25.09 0.54 -4.91
C LEU A 79 -25.61 1.72 -5.72
N ASP A 80 -25.02 2.91 -5.59
CA ASP A 80 -25.49 4.11 -6.27
C ASP A 80 -25.30 4.02 -7.80
N THR A 81 -24.24 3.32 -8.23
CA THR A 81 -23.98 3.06 -9.65
C THR A 81 -24.69 1.79 -10.14
N LEU A 82 -24.79 0.77 -9.30
CA LEU A 82 -25.38 -0.52 -9.67
C LEU A 82 -26.91 -0.45 -9.72
N VAL A 83 -27.52 0.25 -8.74
CA VAL A 83 -28.97 0.44 -8.63
C VAL A 83 -29.25 1.93 -8.39
N PRO A 84 -29.18 2.75 -9.45
CA PRO A 84 -29.33 4.21 -9.33
C PRO A 84 -30.72 4.63 -8.83
N ASP A 85 -31.75 3.81 -9.10
CA ASP A 85 -33.12 4.03 -8.65
C ASP A 85 -33.69 2.72 -8.09
N ASP A 86 -33.75 2.62 -6.78
CA ASP A 86 -34.27 1.45 -6.07
C ASP A 86 -35.81 1.37 -6.03
N SER A 87 -36.48 2.42 -6.51
CA SER A 87 -37.94 2.39 -6.69
C SER A 87 -38.38 1.60 -7.91
N LEU A 88 -37.46 1.35 -8.85
CA LEU A 88 -37.70 0.50 -10.01
C LEU A 88 -37.66 -0.98 -9.64
N THR A 89 -38.38 -1.78 -10.43
CA THR A 89 -38.25 -3.24 -10.37
C THR A 89 -37.06 -3.72 -11.16
N ILE A 90 -36.57 -4.94 -10.93
CA ILE A 90 -35.48 -5.53 -11.75
C ILE A 90 -35.95 -5.63 -13.21
N ASP A 91 -37.22 -6.06 -13.45
CA ASP A 91 -37.83 -6.07 -14.78
C ASP A 91 -37.93 -4.67 -15.39
N GLY A 92 -38.07 -3.65 -14.56
CA GLY A 92 -38.13 -2.23 -14.95
C GLY A 92 -36.75 -1.59 -15.10
N GLY A 93 -35.67 -2.35 -14.94
CA GLY A 93 -34.30 -1.87 -15.16
C GLY A 93 -33.59 -1.30 -13.93
N ALA A 94 -34.04 -1.65 -12.72
CA ALA A 94 -33.38 -1.21 -11.48
C ALA A 94 -31.87 -1.51 -11.45
N VAL A 95 -31.44 -2.65 -11.97
CA VAL A 95 -30.04 -3.05 -12.04
C VAL A 95 -29.43 -2.54 -13.34
N ALA A 96 -28.78 -1.40 -13.28
CA ALA A 96 -28.27 -0.67 -14.44
C ALA A 96 -27.44 -1.51 -15.44
N PRO A 97 -26.52 -2.37 -15.02
CA PRO A 97 -25.75 -3.22 -15.93
C PRO A 97 -26.60 -4.17 -16.77
N TRP A 98 -27.75 -4.60 -16.26
CA TRP A 98 -28.60 -5.58 -16.93
C TRP A 98 -29.51 -4.97 -18.01
N ASN A 99 -29.49 -3.65 -18.13
CA ASN A 99 -30.23 -2.94 -19.17
C ASN A 99 -29.59 -3.04 -20.57
N SER A 100 -28.37 -3.56 -20.68
CA SER A 100 -27.72 -3.80 -21.97
C SER A 100 -28.21 -5.12 -22.59
N LEU A 101 -28.22 -5.20 -23.93
CA LEU A 101 -28.75 -6.34 -24.69
C LEU A 101 -28.14 -7.70 -24.26
N MET A 102 -26.88 -7.70 -23.89
CA MET A 102 -26.14 -8.90 -23.53
C MET A 102 -26.43 -9.38 -22.10
N TRP A 103 -26.89 -8.47 -21.24
CA TRP A 103 -27.10 -8.74 -19.81
C TRP A 103 -28.58 -8.86 -19.42
N SER A 104 -29.51 -8.62 -20.35
CA SER A 104 -30.97 -8.73 -20.08
C SER A 104 -31.40 -10.12 -19.62
N LEU A 105 -30.65 -11.15 -20.03
CA LEU A 105 -30.91 -12.54 -19.59
C LEU A 105 -30.63 -12.75 -18.08
N MET A 106 -29.89 -11.87 -17.44
CA MET A 106 -29.61 -11.95 -15.99
C MET A 106 -30.89 -11.82 -15.16
N THR A 107 -31.84 -11.03 -15.62
CA THR A 107 -33.16 -10.90 -14.98
C THR A 107 -33.90 -12.23 -14.91
N ASP A 108 -33.90 -12.97 -16.03
CA ASP A 108 -34.57 -14.28 -16.11
C ASP A 108 -33.86 -15.32 -15.24
N ILE A 109 -32.54 -15.30 -15.20
CA ILE A 109 -31.75 -16.19 -14.34
C ILE A 109 -32.01 -15.87 -12.86
N CYS A 110 -32.02 -14.59 -12.47
CA CYS A 110 -32.37 -14.17 -11.11
C CYS A 110 -33.73 -14.64 -10.66
N ARG A 111 -34.72 -14.54 -11.55
CA ARG A 111 -36.09 -15.04 -11.29
C ARG A 111 -36.07 -16.55 -11.01
N GLN A 112 -35.31 -17.32 -11.77
CA GLN A 112 -35.17 -18.77 -11.54
C GLN A 112 -34.34 -19.10 -10.28
N MET A 113 -33.55 -18.18 -9.80
CA MET A 113 -32.83 -18.29 -8.50
C MET A 113 -33.72 -17.90 -7.32
N GLY A 114 -34.97 -17.56 -7.56
CA GLY A 114 -35.96 -17.23 -6.51
C GLY A 114 -36.00 -15.76 -6.11
N VAL A 115 -35.47 -14.87 -6.95
CA VAL A 115 -35.56 -13.41 -6.74
C VAL A 115 -36.84 -12.89 -7.38
N ARG A 116 -37.60 -12.09 -6.66
CA ARG A 116 -38.82 -11.40 -7.18
C ARG A 116 -38.36 -10.22 -8.05
N THR A 117 -38.51 -10.33 -9.35
CA THR A 117 -38.05 -9.31 -10.30
C THR A 117 -39.12 -8.25 -10.62
N ASP A 118 -40.33 -8.45 -10.17
CA ASP A 118 -41.55 -7.65 -10.42
C ASP A 118 -41.89 -6.65 -9.28
N VAL A 119 -41.15 -6.66 -8.18
CA VAL A 119 -41.32 -5.72 -7.05
C VAL A 119 -40.19 -4.67 -7.04
N PRO A 120 -40.41 -3.46 -6.45
CA PRO A 120 -39.37 -2.47 -6.30
C PRO A 120 -38.10 -3.06 -5.64
N PHE A 121 -36.93 -2.68 -6.13
CA PHE A 121 -35.66 -3.23 -5.63
C PHE A 121 -35.46 -3.00 -4.13
N ARG A 122 -35.92 -1.86 -3.60
CA ARG A 122 -35.90 -1.57 -2.16
C ARG A 122 -36.68 -2.59 -1.32
N ASP A 123 -37.73 -3.18 -1.87
CA ASP A 123 -38.66 -4.13 -1.19
C ASP A 123 -38.19 -5.59 -1.27
N LEU A 124 -37.05 -5.85 -1.93
CA LEU A 124 -36.38 -7.14 -1.92
C LEU A 124 -35.80 -7.44 -0.55
N THR A 125 -35.90 -8.71 -0.16
CA THR A 125 -35.27 -9.21 1.08
C THR A 125 -33.75 -9.14 0.99
N LYS A 126 -33.07 -9.18 2.15
CA LYS A 126 -31.60 -9.24 2.19
C LYS A 126 -31.03 -10.43 1.41
N ASN A 127 -31.74 -11.58 1.44
CA ASN A 127 -31.31 -12.77 0.71
C ASN A 127 -31.42 -12.58 -0.81
N GLU A 128 -32.54 -12.00 -1.28
CA GLU A 128 -32.73 -11.70 -2.70
C GLU A 128 -31.66 -10.70 -3.20
N LYS A 129 -31.41 -9.62 -2.46
CA LYS A 129 -30.34 -8.67 -2.77
C LYS A 129 -28.97 -9.34 -2.79
N ASN A 130 -28.71 -10.25 -1.86
CA ASN A 130 -27.45 -11.00 -1.84
C ASN A 130 -27.31 -11.91 -3.07
N ILE A 131 -28.38 -12.53 -3.55
CA ILE A 131 -28.37 -13.31 -4.79
C ILE A 131 -28.05 -12.40 -5.99
N VAL A 132 -28.69 -11.23 -6.09
CA VAL A 132 -28.42 -10.26 -7.16
C VAL A 132 -26.95 -9.83 -7.18
N PHE A 133 -26.37 -9.55 -6.00
CA PHE A 133 -25.00 -9.01 -5.89
C PHE A 133 -23.91 -10.07 -5.91
N HIS A 134 -24.17 -11.23 -5.32
CA HIS A 134 -23.14 -12.23 -5.01
C HIS A 134 -23.56 -13.65 -5.36
N GLY A 135 -24.67 -13.80 -6.06
CA GLY A 135 -25.19 -15.12 -6.40
C GLY A 135 -24.14 -16.03 -7.05
N PRO A 136 -24.20 -17.35 -6.81
CA PRO A 136 -23.24 -18.29 -7.35
C PRO A 136 -23.32 -18.32 -8.88
N ALA A 137 -22.19 -18.61 -9.52
CA ALA A 137 -22.09 -18.82 -10.96
C ALA A 137 -22.77 -20.16 -11.33
N GLU A 138 -24.07 -20.22 -11.22
CA GLU A 138 -24.87 -21.40 -11.56
C GLU A 138 -25.36 -21.35 -13.00
N LYS A 139 -25.31 -22.49 -13.68
CA LYS A 139 -25.89 -22.66 -15.00
C LYS A 139 -27.37 -22.93 -14.86
N LYS A 140 -28.21 -22.07 -15.43
CA LYS A 140 -29.65 -22.20 -15.43
C LYS A 140 -30.16 -22.31 -16.87
N HIS A 141 -31.20 -23.13 -17.04
CA HIS A 141 -31.95 -23.22 -18.29
C HIS A 141 -33.00 -22.10 -18.30
N ILE A 142 -32.96 -21.21 -19.27
CA ILE A 142 -33.87 -20.07 -19.36
C ILE A 142 -34.65 -20.09 -20.65
N PHE A 143 -35.90 -19.64 -20.54
CA PHE A 143 -36.77 -19.35 -21.67
C PHE A 143 -36.73 -17.83 -21.90
N TYR A 144 -36.26 -17.38 -23.05
CA TYR A 144 -36.26 -15.98 -23.35
C TYR A 144 -37.14 -15.64 -24.55
N HIS A 145 -37.74 -14.47 -24.53
CA HIS A 145 -38.46 -13.91 -25.65
C HIS A 145 -37.61 -12.85 -26.34
N ASN A 146 -37.30 -13.06 -27.61
CA ASN A 146 -36.58 -12.07 -28.37
C ASN A 146 -37.50 -10.86 -28.62
N LYS A 147 -37.08 -9.68 -28.12
CA LYS A 147 -37.89 -8.44 -28.28
C LYS A 147 -38.11 -8.04 -29.75
N ASN A 148 -37.29 -8.56 -30.69
CA ASN A 148 -37.33 -8.24 -32.11
C ASN A 148 -37.93 -9.36 -32.99
N SER A 149 -38.24 -10.51 -32.43
CA SER A 149 -38.94 -11.61 -33.12
C SER A 149 -39.83 -12.33 -32.14
N ASN A 150 -41.04 -12.66 -32.57
CA ASN A 150 -42.03 -13.37 -31.75
C ASN A 150 -41.62 -14.84 -31.46
N GLN A 151 -40.34 -15.18 -31.55
CA GLN A 151 -39.80 -16.51 -31.28
C GLN A 151 -39.33 -16.61 -29.83
N ALA A 152 -39.89 -17.56 -29.09
CA ALA A 152 -39.34 -18.01 -27.83
C ALA A 152 -38.15 -18.94 -28.09
N GLY A 153 -37.05 -18.71 -27.37
CA GLY A 153 -35.87 -19.57 -27.41
C GLY A 153 -35.56 -20.13 -26.04
N GLU A 154 -34.88 -21.26 -26.02
CA GLU A 154 -34.34 -21.88 -24.80
C GLU A 154 -32.82 -21.78 -24.83
N LEU A 155 -32.20 -21.40 -23.71
CA LEU A 155 -30.77 -21.28 -23.60
C LEU A 155 -30.31 -21.67 -22.20
N ASP A 156 -29.23 -22.45 -22.14
CA ASP A 156 -28.49 -22.67 -20.92
C ASP A 156 -27.51 -21.51 -20.70
N PHE A 157 -27.73 -20.73 -19.65
CA PHE A 157 -26.87 -19.57 -19.36
C PHE A 157 -26.34 -19.63 -17.94
N THR A 158 -25.09 -19.18 -17.77
CA THR A 158 -24.46 -19.12 -16.46
C THR A 158 -24.66 -17.72 -15.87
N TYR A 159 -25.10 -17.66 -14.60
CA TYR A 159 -25.19 -16.42 -13.88
C TYR A 159 -23.78 -15.80 -13.75
N PHE A 160 -23.61 -14.61 -14.29
CA PHE A 160 -22.41 -13.84 -14.11
C PHE A 160 -22.67 -12.71 -13.14
N ASN A 161 -21.92 -12.74 -12.06
CA ASN A 161 -21.87 -11.65 -11.12
C ASN A 161 -21.18 -10.45 -11.78
N ALA A 162 -21.95 -9.55 -12.37
CA ALA A 162 -21.43 -8.31 -12.98
C ALA A 162 -20.91 -7.31 -11.96
N VAL A 163 -21.04 -7.61 -10.68
CA VAL A 163 -20.69 -6.73 -9.55
C VAL A 163 -19.22 -6.37 -9.51
N GLU A 164 -18.31 -7.21 -10.01
CA GLU A 164 -16.88 -6.91 -10.03
C GLU A 164 -16.54 -5.57 -10.73
N LYS A 165 -17.35 -5.14 -11.69
CA LYS A 165 -17.18 -3.85 -12.40
C LYS A 165 -17.78 -2.67 -11.63
N PHE A 166 -18.57 -2.93 -10.60
CA PHE A 166 -19.29 -1.94 -9.81
C PHE A 166 -18.88 -1.96 -8.34
N LEU A 167 -17.65 -2.40 -8.10
CA LEU A 167 -17.04 -2.35 -6.79
C LEU A 167 -16.37 -1.00 -6.61
N LYS A 168 -16.66 -0.34 -5.50
CA LYS A 168 -15.89 0.79 -5.01
C LYS A 168 -14.89 0.35 -3.96
N GLU A 169 -13.75 1.00 -3.96
CA GLU A 169 -12.73 0.81 -2.94
C GLU A 169 -12.98 1.78 -1.79
N GLU A 170 -13.10 1.25 -0.60
CA GLU A 170 -13.28 2.01 0.63
C GLU A 170 -12.14 1.70 1.59
N THR A 171 -11.78 2.67 2.42
CA THR A 171 -10.82 2.44 3.50
C THR A 171 -11.32 1.33 4.41
N CYS A 172 -10.44 0.38 4.73
CA CYS A 172 -10.80 -0.74 5.59
C CYS A 172 -11.30 -0.24 6.97
N PRO A 173 -12.51 -0.62 7.39
CA PRO A 173 -13.10 -0.13 8.63
C PRO A 173 -12.42 -0.67 9.90
N GLU A 174 -11.61 -1.73 9.79
CA GLU A 174 -10.90 -2.34 10.92
C GLU A 174 -9.52 -1.72 11.14
N CYS A 175 -8.74 -1.57 10.08
CA CYS A 175 -7.39 -1.02 10.19
C CYS A 175 -7.30 0.46 9.80
N HIS A 176 -8.38 1.08 9.32
CA HIS A 176 -8.43 2.47 8.90
C HIS A 176 -7.33 2.87 7.91
N GLY A 177 -7.00 1.94 6.99
CA GLY A 177 -5.98 2.16 5.97
C GLY A 177 -4.55 1.80 6.38
N THR A 178 -4.26 1.51 7.65
CA THR A 178 -2.90 1.20 8.14
C THR A 178 -2.36 -0.13 7.62
N ARG A 179 -3.22 -1.00 7.12
CA ARG A 179 -2.90 -2.35 6.63
C ARG A 179 -2.50 -3.35 7.71
N LEU A 180 -2.31 -2.90 8.95
CA LEU A 180 -1.83 -3.69 10.08
C LEU A 180 -2.99 -4.20 10.94
N SER A 181 -2.83 -5.39 11.49
CA SER A 181 -3.71 -5.95 12.51
C SER A 181 -3.64 -5.14 13.81
N ALA A 182 -4.63 -5.30 14.68
CA ALA A 182 -4.61 -4.68 16.01
C ALA A 182 -3.39 -5.13 16.85
N ALA A 183 -2.97 -6.39 16.70
CA ALA A 183 -1.78 -6.93 17.37
C ALA A 183 -0.50 -6.27 16.85
N ALA A 184 -0.37 -6.08 15.54
CA ALA A 184 0.80 -5.42 14.95
C ALA A 184 0.87 -3.91 15.28
N ARG A 185 -0.25 -3.27 15.59
CA ARG A 185 -0.32 -1.87 16.05
C ARG A 185 -0.20 -1.71 17.56
N ALA A 186 -0.15 -2.82 18.34
CA ALA A 186 -0.11 -2.76 19.77
C ALA A 186 1.24 -2.30 20.36
N PRO A 187 2.42 -2.71 19.86
CA PRO A 187 3.69 -2.26 20.41
C PRO A 187 3.82 -0.73 20.41
N ARG A 188 4.40 -0.17 21.47
CA ARG A 188 4.62 1.27 21.64
C ARG A 188 6.10 1.57 21.81
N LEU A 189 6.65 2.40 20.96
CA LEU A 189 8.01 2.92 21.08
C LEU A 189 7.94 4.42 21.28
N ARG A 190 8.43 4.90 22.42
CA ARG A 190 8.24 6.30 22.83
C ARG A 190 6.77 6.77 22.77
N GLY A 191 5.84 5.87 23.13
CA GLY A 191 4.40 6.17 23.19
C GLY A 191 3.63 6.05 21.87
N ILE A 192 4.30 5.94 20.72
CA ILE A 192 3.65 5.81 19.40
C ILE A 192 3.69 4.38 18.88
N SER A 193 2.76 4.06 17.99
CA SER A 193 2.66 2.76 17.32
C SER A 193 3.43 2.76 16.00
N LEU A 194 3.59 1.56 15.40
CA LEU A 194 4.27 1.40 14.12
C LEU A 194 3.56 2.15 12.98
N ASP A 195 2.24 2.14 12.94
CA ASP A 195 1.45 2.86 11.94
C ASP A 195 1.57 4.39 12.09
N GLU A 196 1.56 4.90 13.32
CA GLU A 196 1.80 6.32 13.60
C GLU A 196 3.21 6.74 13.15
N ALA A 197 4.23 5.91 13.41
CA ALA A 197 5.58 6.17 12.93
C ALA A 197 5.67 6.12 11.38
N CYS A 198 4.98 5.19 10.73
CA CYS A 198 4.94 5.09 9.27
C CYS A 198 4.24 6.29 8.60
N ALA A 199 3.37 7.00 9.31
CA ALA A 199 2.66 8.18 8.80
C ALA A 199 3.48 9.48 8.91
N MET A 200 4.60 9.48 9.66
CA MET A 200 5.52 10.61 9.71
C MET A 200 6.21 10.83 8.38
N THR A 201 6.56 12.07 8.05
CA THR A 201 7.50 12.33 6.96
C THR A 201 8.85 11.67 7.26
N LEU A 202 9.61 11.32 6.23
CA LEU A 202 10.90 10.66 6.44
C LEU A 202 11.88 11.55 7.24
N SER A 203 11.80 12.87 7.05
CA SER A 203 12.59 13.83 7.83
C SER A 203 12.22 13.79 9.31
N ASP A 204 10.94 13.91 9.65
CA ASP A 204 10.46 13.87 11.03
C ASP A 204 10.74 12.50 11.67
N LEU A 205 10.61 11.43 10.88
CA LEU A 205 10.84 10.06 11.34
C LEU A 205 12.32 9.83 11.70
N VAL A 206 13.27 10.41 10.93
CA VAL A 206 14.70 10.34 11.25
C VAL A 206 14.98 11.06 12.57
N ASP A 207 14.48 12.27 12.75
CA ASP A 207 14.65 13.03 13.99
C ASP A 207 14.08 12.28 15.19
N TRP A 208 12.91 11.66 15.01
CA TRP A 208 12.30 10.83 16.04
C TRP A 208 13.15 9.58 16.34
N VAL A 209 13.65 8.87 15.33
CA VAL A 209 14.50 7.67 15.48
C VAL A 209 15.80 7.99 16.21
N CYS A 210 16.46 9.10 15.86
CA CYS A 210 17.70 9.53 16.53
C CYS A 210 17.52 9.74 18.05
N SER A 211 16.31 10.06 18.49
CA SER A 211 16.00 10.28 19.91
C SER A 211 15.52 9.00 20.65
N VAL A 212 15.39 7.87 19.96
CA VAL A 212 14.95 6.58 20.56
C VAL A 212 15.94 6.05 21.60
N PRO A 213 17.27 5.99 21.35
CA PRO A 213 18.22 5.40 22.29
C PRO A 213 18.17 6.04 23.68
N GLU A 214 18.05 7.39 23.74
CA GLU A 214 17.99 8.12 25.00
C GLU A 214 16.76 7.78 25.86
N SER A 215 15.68 7.33 25.23
CA SER A 215 14.42 6.99 25.88
C SER A 215 14.41 5.58 26.50
N LEU A 216 15.46 4.80 26.25
CA LEU A 216 15.54 3.39 26.66
C LEU A 216 16.45 3.20 27.88
N PRO A 217 16.28 2.08 28.63
CA PRO A 217 17.20 1.68 29.68
C PRO A 217 18.66 1.65 29.17
N GLU A 218 19.61 2.01 30.02
CA GLU A 218 21.02 2.14 29.67
C GLU A 218 21.60 0.87 29.03
N GLU A 219 21.21 -0.30 29.53
CA GLU A 219 21.63 -1.59 29.00
C GLU A 219 21.15 -1.87 27.56
N MET A 220 20.09 -1.20 27.09
CA MET A 220 19.54 -1.37 25.73
C MET A 220 20.10 -0.37 24.73
N ARG A 221 20.71 0.72 25.17
CA ARG A 221 21.19 1.81 24.32
C ARG A 221 22.14 1.37 23.22
N PRO A 222 23.17 0.54 23.48
CA PRO A 222 24.09 0.13 22.42
C PRO A 222 23.41 -0.62 21.26
N MET A 223 22.44 -1.47 21.59
CA MET A 223 21.64 -2.16 20.57
C MET A 223 20.72 -1.18 19.82
N ALA A 224 20.10 -0.25 20.54
CA ALA A 224 19.23 0.75 19.94
C ALA A 224 20.00 1.68 19.01
N GLU A 225 21.17 2.17 19.42
CA GLU A 225 22.07 3.01 18.62
C GLU A 225 22.41 2.32 17.30
N SER A 226 22.84 1.06 17.34
CA SER A 226 23.18 0.30 16.14
C SER A 226 22.02 0.15 15.15
N ILE A 227 20.79 -0.11 15.65
CA ILE A 227 19.60 -0.24 14.80
C ILE A 227 19.20 1.14 14.23
N CYS A 228 19.25 2.19 15.07
CA CYS A 228 18.88 3.55 14.67
C CYS A 228 19.86 4.13 13.64
N GLU A 229 21.17 3.94 13.82
CA GLU A 229 22.20 4.35 12.87
C GLU A 229 22.04 3.70 11.49
N ALA A 230 21.70 2.41 11.45
CA ALA A 230 21.43 1.71 10.20
C ALA A 230 20.20 2.29 9.47
N PHE A 231 19.15 2.66 10.21
CA PHE A 231 17.98 3.34 9.66
C PHE A 231 18.35 4.73 9.15
N GLU A 232 19.00 5.54 9.99
CA GLU A 232 19.38 6.91 9.70
C GLU A 232 20.25 7.00 8.44
N SER A 233 21.29 6.17 8.34
CA SER A 233 22.17 6.11 7.16
C SER A 233 21.40 5.85 5.85
N THR A 234 20.38 4.98 5.88
CA THR A 234 19.56 4.71 4.71
C THR A 234 18.57 5.85 4.42
N ALA A 235 17.97 6.42 5.46
CA ALA A 235 16.98 7.48 5.33
C ALA A 235 17.60 8.79 4.85
N LYS A 236 18.78 9.17 5.36
CA LYS A 236 19.50 10.37 4.95
C LYS A 236 19.74 10.42 3.44
N ARG A 237 20.14 9.32 2.81
CA ARG A 237 20.32 9.26 1.35
C ARG A 237 19.04 9.55 0.57
N LEU A 238 17.88 9.15 1.09
CA LEU A 238 16.59 9.49 0.48
C LEU A 238 16.24 10.96 0.69
N ILE A 239 16.57 11.50 1.85
CA ILE A 239 16.38 12.93 2.15
C ILE A 239 17.27 13.79 1.26
N ASP A 240 18.54 13.41 1.07
CA ASP A 240 19.50 14.09 0.22
C ASP A 240 19.04 14.21 -1.23
N VAL A 241 18.37 13.18 -1.75
CA VAL A 241 17.73 13.23 -3.09
C VAL A 241 16.32 13.86 -3.09
N GLY A 242 15.95 14.58 -2.02
CA GLY A 242 14.71 15.35 -1.94
C GLY A 242 13.45 14.52 -1.69
N LEU A 243 13.57 13.34 -1.07
CA LEU A 243 12.43 12.46 -0.73
C LEU A 243 12.04 12.54 0.75
N GLY A 244 12.53 13.53 1.51
CA GLY A 244 12.30 13.68 2.94
C GLY A 244 10.85 13.88 3.33
N TYR A 245 10.01 14.37 2.43
CA TYR A 245 8.57 14.58 2.64
C TYR A 245 7.72 13.30 2.47
N LEU A 246 8.29 12.22 1.95
CA LEU A 246 7.57 10.95 1.77
C LEU A 246 7.35 10.26 3.12
N THR A 247 6.26 9.48 3.19
CA THR A 247 5.92 8.65 4.34
C THR A 247 6.08 7.17 4.01
N LEU A 248 6.32 6.31 5.01
CA LEU A 248 6.53 4.89 4.78
C LEU A 248 5.22 4.11 4.52
N ASP A 249 4.08 4.67 4.88
CA ASP A 249 2.75 4.12 4.61
C ASP A 249 2.28 4.39 3.18
N ARG A 250 2.88 5.37 2.48
CA ARG A 250 2.54 5.71 1.10
C ARG A 250 2.80 4.55 0.15
N SER A 251 1.82 4.24 -0.70
CA SER A 251 1.93 3.21 -1.72
C SER A 251 2.96 3.61 -2.81
N SER A 252 3.80 2.65 -3.22
CA SER A 252 4.76 2.87 -4.31
C SER A 252 4.09 3.17 -5.66
N SER A 253 2.85 2.73 -5.87
CA SER A 253 2.07 3.04 -7.08
C SER A 253 1.69 4.51 -7.21
N THR A 254 1.69 5.26 -6.11
CA THR A 254 1.37 6.69 -6.08
C THR A 254 2.59 7.59 -6.30
N LEU A 255 3.79 7.02 -6.37
CA LEU A 255 5.01 7.76 -6.62
C LEU A 255 5.08 8.25 -8.07
N SER A 256 5.50 9.50 -8.27
CA SER A 256 5.81 10.04 -9.59
C SER A 256 7.02 9.32 -10.22
N THR A 257 7.23 9.52 -11.51
CA THR A 257 8.40 8.94 -12.20
C THR A 257 9.70 9.44 -11.60
N GLY A 258 9.83 10.74 -11.33
CA GLY A 258 11.02 11.32 -10.68
C GLY A 258 11.25 10.78 -9.27
N GLU A 259 10.19 10.65 -8.44
CA GLU A 259 10.32 10.04 -7.10
C GLU A 259 10.83 8.60 -7.18
N ARG A 260 10.31 7.80 -8.14
CA ARG A 260 10.79 6.41 -8.34
C ARG A 260 12.25 6.36 -8.78
N GLN A 261 12.66 7.22 -9.71
CA GLN A 261 14.04 7.30 -10.18
C GLN A 261 14.99 7.64 -9.03
N ARG A 262 14.70 8.70 -8.27
CA ARG A 262 15.52 9.12 -7.12
C ARG A 262 15.62 8.04 -6.04
N MET A 263 14.51 7.34 -5.77
CA MET A 263 14.52 6.21 -4.84
C MET A 263 15.40 5.06 -5.34
N GLN A 264 15.41 4.79 -6.65
CA GLN A 264 16.28 3.77 -7.24
C GLN A 264 17.76 4.16 -7.16
N LEU A 265 18.09 5.43 -7.42
CA LEU A 265 19.45 5.95 -7.27
C LEU A 265 19.97 5.80 -5.84
N ALA A 266 19.21 6.25 -4.85
CA ALA A 266 19.60 6.10 -3.44
C ALA A 266 19.83 4.63 -3.03
N ARG A 267 19.09 3.69 -3.63
CA ARG A 267 19.32 2.24 -3.44
C ARG A 267 20.57 1.73 -4.12
N ALA A 268 20.86 2.20 -5.33
CA ALA A 268 21.99 1.75 -6.13
C ALA A 268 23.34 2.04 -5.43
N VAL A 269 23.50 3.24 -4.90
CA VAL A 269 24.70 3.62 -4.12
C VAL A 269 24.88 2.70 -2.91
N ARG A 270 23.79 2.37 -2.22
CA ARG A 270 23.86 1.46 -1.06
C ARG A 270 24.38 0.07 -1.44
N ASN A 271 23.90 -0.46 -2.58
CA ASN A 271 24.22 -1.82 -3.00
C ASN A 271 25.61 -1.97 -3.62
N ARG A 272 26.36 -0.85 -3.81
CA ARG A 272 27.67 -0.81 -4.44
C ARG A 272 27.74 -1.64 -5.74
N THR A 273 26.70 -1.53 -6.56
CA THR A 273 26.67 -2.15 -7.89
C THR A 273 27.71 -1.47 -8.76
N THR A 274 28.45 -2.24 -9.55
CA THR A 274 29.48 -1.75 -10.48
C THR A 274 29.18 -2.17 -11.91
N GLY A 275 29.63 -1.38 -12.90
CA GLY A 275 29.47 -1.70 -14.32
C GLY A 275 28.04 -1.54 -14.84
N VAL A 276 27.22 -0.73 -14.20
CA VAL A 276 25.83 -0.45 -14.59
C VAL A 276 25.75 0.89 -15.30
N LEU A 277 24.92 0.99 -16.34
CA LEU A 277 24.53 2.24 -16.98
C LEU A 277 23.18 2.69 -16.39
N TYR A 278 23.19 3.86 -15.76
CA TYR A 278 21.97 4.52 -15.26
C TYR A 278 21.52 5.56 -16.29
N VAL A 279 20.27 5.45 -16.74
CA VAL A 279 19.66 6.43 -17.64
C VAL A 279 18.56 7.13 -16.87
N LEU A 280 18.65 8.44 -16.77
CA LEU A 280 17.76 9.29 -15.97
C LEU A 280 17.12 10.33 -16.89
N ASP A 281 15.82 10.48 -16.75
CA ASP A 281 15.03 11.44 -17.49
C ASP A 281 14.48 12.49 -16.52
N GLU A 282 14.96 13.73 -16.65
CA GLU A 282 14.61 14.89 -15.81
C GLU A 282 14.61 14.60 -14.30
N PRO A 283 15.67 14.04 -13.70
CA PRO A 283 15.70 13.68 -12.29
C PRO A 283 15.62 14.90 -11.35
N SER A 284 15.95 16.11 -11.83
CA SER A 284 15.88 17.36 -11.08
C SER A 284 14.45 17.91 -10.96
N ILE A 285 13.50 17.44 -11.79
CA ILE A 285 12.19 18.07 -11.89
C ILE A 285 11.49 18.12 -10.52
N GLY A 286 11.05 19.32 -10.14
CA GLY A 286 10.35 19.55 -8.87
C GLY A 286 11.26 19.52 -7.62
N LEU A 287 12.58 19.49 -7.78
CA LEU A 287 13.51 19.60 -6.67
C LEU A 287 13.78 21.06 -6.28
N HIS A 288 13.92 21.28 -4.98
CA HIS A 288 14.50 22.53 -4.48
C HIS A 288 16.03 22.53 -4.78
N PRO A 289 16.65 23.70 -5.05
CA PRO A 289 18.07 23.80 -5.35
C PRO A 289 18.99 23.10 -4.34
N SER A 290 18.65 23.11 -3.05
CA SER A 290 19.42 22.40 -2.02
C SER A 290 19.45 20.87 -2.21
N ASN A 291 18.41 20.29 -2.80
CA ASN A 291 18.33 18.85 -3.05
C ASN A 291 19.02 18.43 -4.37
N ILE A 292 19.28 19.41 -5.26
CA ILE A 292 20.07 19.16 -6.48
C ILE A 292 21.50 18.79 -6.10
N VAL A 293 22.08 19.45 -5.09
CA VAL A 293 23.42 19.11 -4.57
C VAL A 293 23.48 17.66 -4.07
N GLY A 294 22.45 17.22 -3.32
CA GLY A 294 22.36 15.84 -2.87
C GLY A 294 22.20 14.84 -4.02
N LEU A 295 21.38 15.17 -5.02
CA LEU A 295 21.19 14.35 -6.21
C LEU A 295 22.48 14.20 -7.02
N THR A 296 23.22 15.28 -7.25
CA THR A 296 24.53 15.26 -7.93
C THR A 296 25.55 14.48 -7.13
N GLY A 297 25.60 14.62 -5.81
CA GLY A 297 26.45 13.82 -4.93
C GLY A 297 26.21 12.31 -5.10
N VAL A 298 24.95 11.87 -5.12
CA VAL A 298 24.59 10.46 -5.35
C VAL A 298 25.04 9.99 -6.75
N MET A 299 24.93 10.82 -7.78
CA MET A 299 25.40 10.48 -9.14
C MET A 299 26.94 10.35 -9.18
N HIS A 300 27.67 11.25 -8.52
CA HIS A 300 29.13 11.16 -8.41
C HIS A 300 29.57 9.89 -7.67
N ASP A 301 28.89 9.51 -6.58
CA ASP A 301 29.15 8.26 -5.86
C ASP A 301 28.98 7.03 -6.77
N LEU A 302 27.92 7.02 -7.60
CA LEU A 302 27.71 5.94 -8.58
C LEU A 302 28.85 5.85 -9.61
N VAL A 303 29.30 6.99 -10.13
CA VAL A 303 30.42 7.03 -11.10
C VAL A 303 31.73 6.59 -10.42
N ALA A 304 31.98 7.03 -9.18
CA ALA A 304 33.14 6.63 -8.39
C ALA A 304 33.16 5.12 -8.11
N ASP A 305 32.01 4.49 -7.95
CA ASP A 305 31.84 3.03 -7.80
C ASP A 305 31.98 2.27 -9.14
N GLY A 306 32.36 2.93 -10.25
CA GLY A 306 32.61 2.29 -11.55
C GLY A 306 31.37 2.11 -12.41
N ASN A 307 30.35 2.93 -12.23
CA ASN A 307 29.17 2.97 -13.07
C ASN A 307 29.20 4.12 -14.06
N SER A 308 28.25 4.16 -14.98
CA SER A 308 28.04 5.25 -15.93
C SER A 308 26.65 5.84 -15.73
N VAL A 309 26.55 7.18 -15.82
CA VAL A 309 25.27 7.89 -15.72
C VAL A 309 25.05 8.70 -17.01
N ILE A 310 23.93 8.49 -17.67
CA ILE A 310 23.41 9.34 -18.74
C ILE A 310 22.14 10.00 -18.20
N LEU A 311 22.09 11.30 -18.31
CA LEU A 311 20.90 12.03 -17.88
C LEU A 311 20.42 13.00 -18.96
N VAL A 312 19.13 13.16 -19.06
CA VAL A 312 18.45 14.22 -19.80
C VAL A 312 17.95 15.21 -18.76
N ASP A 313 18.45 16.43 -18.79
CA ASP A 313 18.04 17.47 -17.84
C ASP A 313 18.26 18.86 -18.45
N HIS A 314 17.59 19.87 -17.94
CA HIS A 314 17.74 21.27 -18.34
C HIS A 314 18.22 22.16 -17.17
N ASP A 315 18.40 21.60 -15.98
CA ASP A 315 18.91 22.33 -14.83
C ASP A 315 20.41 22.64 -14.96
N THR A 316 20.74 23.91 -14.96
CA THR A 316 22.13 24.38 -15.14
C THR A 316 23.07 23.96 -14.03
N GLN A 317 22.59 23.67 -12.83
CA GLN A 317 23.43 23.19 -11.72
C GLN A 317 23.88 21.75 -12.00
N ILE A 318 22.97 20.90 -12.49
CA ILE A 318 23.30 19.53 -12.88
C ILE A 318 24.20 19.49 -14.12
N LEU A 319 23.87 20.29 -15.14
CA LEU A 319 24.67 20.31 -16.38
C LEU A 319 26.13 20.74 -16.17
N LYS A 320 26.43 21.57 -15.15
CA LYS A 320 27.78 21.97 -14.80
C LYS A 320 28.65 20.84 -14.24
N GLU A 321 28.02 19.83 -13.67
CA GLU A 321 28.69 18.68 -13.04
C GLU A 321 28.90 17.51 -14.04
N ALA A 322 28.43 17.65 -15.29
CA ALA A 322 28.59 16.64 -16.33
C ALA A 322 29.99 16.63 -16.92
N ASP A 323 30.64 15.47 -17.06
CA ASP A 323 31.91 15.29 -17.77
C ASP A 323 31.77 15.59 -19.27
N TRP A 324 30.60 15.26 -19.86
CA TRP A 324 30.28 15.48 -21.25
C TRP A 324 28.87 15.96 -21.44
N ILE A 325 28.67 16.95 -22.32
CA ILE A 325 27.33 17.45 -22.67
C ILE A 325 27.10 17.15 -24.15
N VAL A 326 25.94 16.57 -24.45
CA VAL A 326 25.46 16.36 -25.82
C VAL A 326 24.22 17.24 -26.02
N GLU A 327 24.34 18.25 -26.86
CA GLU A 327 23.22 19.11 -27.24
C GLU A 327 22.56 18.55 -28.49
N MET A 328 21.23 18.32 -28.41
CA MET A 328 20.45 17.82 -29.55
C MET A 328 19.94 19.01 -30.34
N GLY A 329 20.54 19.26 -31.49
CA GLY A 329 20.27 20.23 -32.56
C GLY A 329 19.26 21.37 -32.38
N PRO A 330 19.33 22.42 -33.20
CA PRO A 330 18.46 23.59 -33.05
C PRO A 330 16.99 23.34 -33.48
N GLU A 331 16.69 22.22 -34.13
CA GLU A 331 15.34 21.87 -34.59
C GLU A 331 15.03 20.39 -34.29
N ALA A 332 13.77 20.09 -33.98
CA ALA A 332 13.30 18.73 -33.80
C ALA A 332 13.13 18.02 -35.12
N GLY A 333 13.75 16.83 -35.26
CA GLY A 333 13.64 15.95 -36.43
C GLY A 333 14.93 15.79 -37.23
N ALA A 334 14.98 14.71 -38.02
CA ALA A 334 16.09 14.48 -38.96
C ALA A 334 16.00 15.49 -40.11
N LYS A 335 16.97 16.39 -40.23
CA LYS A 335 17.33 17.05 -41.46
C LYS A 335 18.69 16.58 -41.86
#